data_2e1f2dc122ac643cd43462492a9aaead
#
_entry.id   2e1f2dc122ac643cd43462492a9aaead
#
_cell.length_a   1.000
_cell.length_b   1.000
_cell.length_c   1.000
_cell.angle_alpha   90.00
_cell.angle_beta   90.00
_cell.angle_gamma   90.00
#
_symmetry.space_group_name_H-M   'P 1'
#
loop_
_entity.id
_entity.type
_entity.pdbx_description
1 polymer ?
#
loop_
_entity_poly.entity_id
_entity_poly.type
_entity_poly.pdbx_seq_one_letter_code
_entity_poly.pdbx_strand_id
1 'polypeptide(L)'
;MKILVSGAGGLVGSALVPVLREGGHEVVRLVRARSGGAGEISWDPESGTLDEAALAAAGVEGVIHLAGENVGARKWTPEQKERIRESRVRGTRTLAEALARL
;
A
#
# COMPACT_ATOMS: atom_id res chain seq x y z
N MET A 1 -15.31 -6.24 7.47
CA MET A 1 -14.33 -6.76 6.52
C MET A 1 -12.94 -6.25 6.88
N LYS A 2 -11.93 -7.06 6.72
CA LYS A 2 -10.54 -6.69 6.99
C LYS A 2 -9.87 -6.28 5.67
N ILE A 3 -9.46 -5.01 5.57
CA ILE A 3 -8.99 -4.41 4.32
C ILE A 3 -7.54 -3.97 4.46
N LEU A 4 -6.70 -4.41 3.52
CA LEU A 4 -5.33 -3.95 3.39
C LEU A 4 -5.29 -2.69 2.53
N VAL A 5 -4.66 -1.63 3.02
CA VAL A 5 -4.53 -0.37 2.29
C VAL A 5 -3.06 -0.01 2.13
N SER A 6 -2.59 0.14 0.89
CA SER A 6 -1.30 0.73 0.59
C SER A 6 -1.49 2.23 0.33
N GLY A 7 -0.50 3.05 0.69
CA GLY A 7 -0.62 4.49 0.53
C GLY A 7 -1.57 5.16 1.51
N ALA A 8 -1.78 4.54 2.68
CA ALA A 8 -2.70 5.06 3.70
C ALA A 8 -2.32 6.44 4.24
N GLY A 9 -1.04 6.80 4.17
CA GLY A 9 -0.55 8.10 4.60
C GLY A 9 -0.65 9.20 3.55
N GLY A 10 -1.04 8.87 2.31
CA GLY A 10 -1.22 9.85 1.25
C GLY A 10 -2.53 10.62 1.36
N LEU A 11 -2.74 11.54 0.42
CA LEU A 11 -3.92 12.42 0.44
C LEU A 11 -5.24 11.62 0.40
N VAL A 12 -5.36 10.71 -0.56
CA VAL A 12 -6.57 9.88 -0.70
C VAL A 12 -6.69 8.88 0.44
N GLY A 13 -5.58 8.21 0.79
CA GLY A 13 -5.57 7.21 1.85
C GLY A 13 -5.92 7.77 3.22
N SER A 14 -5.41 8.96 3.57
CA SER A 14 -5.70 9.59 4.85
C SER A 14 -7.16 10.02 4.98
N ALA A 15 -7.84 10.29 3.87
CA ALA A 15 -9.27 10.57 3.85
C ALA A 15 -10.11 9.28 3.87
N LEU A 16 -9.63 8.22 3.22
CA LEU A 16 -10.37 6.97 3.07
C LEU A 16 -10.37 6.11 4.35
N VAL A 17 -9.24 6.02 5.04
CA VAL A 17 -9.09 5.13 6.20
C VAL A 17 -10.14 5.41 7.29
N PRO A 18 -10.38 6.67 7.72
CA PRO A 18 -11.44 6.93 8.69
C PRO A 18 -12.82 6.50 8.23
N VAL A 19 -13.12 6.69 6.94
CA VAL A 19 -14.42 6.30 6.35
C VAL A 19 -14.61 4.78 6.43
N LEU A 20 -13.57 4.00 6.12
CA LEU A 20 -13.63 2.55 6.22
C LEU A 20 -13.85 2.09 7.67
N ARG A 21 -13.16 2.71 8.61
CA ARG A 21 -13.32 2.39 10.04
C ARG A 21 -14.72 2.71 10.55
N GLU A 22 -15.28 3.83 10.14
CA GLU A 22 -16.65 4.21 10.48
C GLU A 22 -17.67 3.22 9.93
N GLY A 23 -17.38 2.62 8.77
CA GLY A 23 -18.21 1.58 8.18
C GLY A 23 -18.08 0.21 8.83
N GLY A 24 -17.31 0.09 9.90
CA GLY A 24 -17.11 -1.17 10.62
C GLY A 24 -16.01 -2.06 10.05
N HIS A 25 -15.20 -1.54 9.14
CA HIS A 25 -14.09 -2.30 8.55
C HIS A 25 -12.83 -2.16 9.39
N GLU A 26 -12.06 -3.24 9.49
CA GLU A 26 -10.72 -3.20 10.09
C GLU A 26 -9.71 -2.88 8.99
N VAL A 27 -8.87 -1.88 9.22
CA VAL A 27 -7.88 -1.43 8.24
C VAL A 27 -6.49 -1.89 8.66
N VAL A 28 -5.82 -2.60 7.74
CA VAL A 28 -4.41 -2.98 7.88
C VAL A 28 -3.63 -2.12 6.89
N ARG A 29 -2.63 -1.39 7.37
CA ARG A 29 -1.85 -0.47 6.53
C ARG A 29 -0.55 -1.10 6.08
N LEU A 30 -0.27 -0.99 4.80
CA LEU A 30 1.00 -1.42 4.21
C LEU A 30 1.94 -0.22 4.25
N VAL A 31 3.02 -0.30 5.02
CA VAL A 31 3.92 0.82 5.29
C VAL A 31 5.34 0.53 4.84
N ARG A 32 6.06 1.57 4.36
CA ARG A 32 7.45 1.43 3.91
C ARG A 32 8.44 1.38 5.08
N ALA A 33 8.09 1.98 6.20
CA ALA A 33 8.94 1.99 7.37
C ALA A 33 8.83 0.65 8.11
N ARG A 34 9.78 0.42 9.03
CA ARG A 34 9.73 -0.74 9.90
C ARG A 34 8.40 -0.71 10.68
N SER A 35 7.61 -1.75 10.50
CA SER A 35 6.34 -1.86 11.20
C SER A 35 6.61 -2.10 12.69
N GLY A 36 6.02 -1.27 13.54
CA GLY A 36 6.12 -1.42 15.00
C GLY A 36 4.76 -1.48 15.66
N GLY A 37 3.68 -1.27 14.90
CA GLY A 37 2.34 -1.18 15.41
C GLY A 37 1.40 -2.28 14.93
N ALA A 38 0.37 -2.56 15.74
CA ALA A 38 -0.72 -3.44 15.33
C ALA A 38 -1.43 -2.81 14.12
N GLY A 39 -1.80 -3.64 13.16
CA GLY A 39 -2.49 -3.17 11.96
C GLY A 39 -1.56 -2.58 10.90
N GLU A 40 -0.25 -2.86 11.00
CA GLU A 40 0.72 -2.42 9.98
C GLU A 40 1.51 -3.61 9.46
N ILE A 41 1.76 -3.60 8.15
CA ILE A 41 2.61 -4.58 7.47
C ILE A 41 3.70 -3.83 6.74
N SER A 42 4.95 -4.26 6.92
CA SER A 42 6.11 -3.62 6.30
C SER A 42 6.32 -4.11 4.88
N TRP A 43 6.66 -3.19 3.98
CA TRP A 43 7.04 -3.53 2.61
C TRP A 43 8.02 -2.51 2.04
N ASP A 44 8.71 -2.91 0.97
CA ASP A 44 9.53 -2.02 0.15
C ASP A 44 9.19 -2.28 -1.32
N PRO A 45 8.37 -1.43 -1.93
CA PRO A 45 7.97 -1.63 -3.32
C PRO A 45 9.11 -1.45 -4.32
N GLU A 46 10.17 -0.72 -3.96
CA GLU A 46 11.32 -0.53 -4.85
C GLU A 46 12.18 -1.78 -4.95
N SER A 47 12.40 -2.47 -3.83
CA SER A 47 13.17 -3.72 -3.82
C SER A 47 12.30 -4.95 -4.11
N GLY A 48 10.99 -4.78 -4.12
CA GLY A 48 10.05 -5.87 -4.36
C GLY A 48 9.87 -6.78 -3.16
N THR A 49 10.06 -6.28 -1.94
CA THR A 49 9.91 -7.07 -0.71
C THR A 49 8.67 -6.67 0.07
N LEU A 50 8.05 -7.66 0.70
CA LEU A 50 6.87 -7.48 1.53
C LEU A 50 6.87 -8.58 2.59
N ASP A 51 6.47 -8.24 3.82
CA ASP A 51 6.36 -9.20 4.91
C ASP A 51 5.17 -10.14 4.68
N GLU A 52 5.39 -11.21 3.95
CA GLU A 52 4.34 -12.15 3.57
C GLU A 52 3.79 -12.95 4.75
N ALA A 53 4.63 -13.22 5.76
CA ALA A 53 4.17 -13.90 6.95
C ALA A 53 3.15 -13.05 7.73
N ALA A 54 3.42 -11.75 7.86
CA ALA A 54 2.49 -10.83 8.48
C ALA A 54 1.20 -10.68 7.66
N LEU A 55 1.32 -10.65 6.33
CA LEU A 55 0.17 -10.57 5.44
C LEU A 55 -0.73 -11.81 5.57
N ALA A 56 -0.14 -13.00 5.59
CA ALA A 56 -0.89 -14.25 5.76
C ALA A 56 -1.58 -14.29 7.12
N ALA A 57 -0.88 -13.88 8.18
CA ALA A 57 -1.43 -13.85 9.53
C ALA A 57 -2.56 -12.83 9.70
N ALA A 58 -2.55 -11.76 8.92
CA ALA A 58 -3.55 -10.70 9.03
C ALA A 58 -4.95 -11.12 8.56
N GLY A 59 -5.04 -12.07 7.64
CA GLY A 59 -6.33 -12.55 7.15
C GLY A 59 -7.15 -11.51 6.42
N VAL A 60 -6.51 -10.69 5.57
CA VAL A 60 -7.21 -9.64 4.83
C VAL A 60 -8.19 -10.21 3.81
N GLU A 61 -9.31 -9.53 3.65
CA GLU A 61 -10.40 -9.94 2.75
C GLU A 61 -10.52 -9.03 1.53
N GLY A 62 -9.97 -7.83 1.60
CA GLY A 62 -9.98 -6.87 0.50
C GLY A 62 -8.72 -6.04 0.49
N VAL A 63 -8.40 -5.46 -0.66
CA VAL A 63 -7.18 -4.67 -0.85
C VAL A 63 -7.51 -3.39 -1.61
N ILE A 64 -7.01 -2.27 -1.11
CA ILE A 64 -7.04 -0.98 -1.80
C ILE A 64 -5.60 -0.50 -1.97
N HIS A 65 -5.16 -0.38 -3.22
CA HIS A 65 -3.77 -0.04 -3.54
C HIS A 65 -3.69 1.41 -4.04
N LEU A 66 -3.18 2.29 -3.17
CA LEU A 66 -3.03 3.72 -3.46
C LEU A 66 -1.57 4.16 -3.49
N ALA A 67 -0.63 3.26 -3.18
CA ALA A 67 0.79 3.59 -3.13
C ALA A 67 1.34 3.87 -4.53
N GLY A 68 2.27 4.79 -4.61
CA GLY A 68 2.96 5.16 -5.83
C GLY A 68 3.70 6.47 -5.65
N GLU A 69 4.41 6.91 -6.69
CA GLU A 69 5.08 8.20 -6.68
C GLU A 69 4.03 9.32 -6.58
N ASN A 70 4.32 10.33 -5.74
CA ASN A 70 3.41 11.47 -5.57
C ASN A 70 3.38 12.34 -6.83
N VAL A 71 2.27 12.32 -7.53
CA VAL A 71 2.09 13.05 -8.80
C VAL A 71 2.05 14.56 -8.63
N GLY A 72 1.75 15.06 -7.43
CA GLY A 72 1.68 16.49 -7.13
C GLY A 72 2.96 17.09 -6.61
N ALA A 73 4.01 16.29 -6.38
CA ALA A 73 5.21 16.73 -5.69
C ALA A 73 6.18 17.52 -6.57
N ARG A 74 6.14 17.35 -7.88
CA ARG A 74 7.11 17.91 -8.83
C ARG A 74 6.45 18.27 -10.16
N LYS A 75 7.18 19.05 -10.97
CA LYS A 75 6.76 19.34 -12.34
C LYS A 75 6.71 18.05 -13.17
N TRP A 76 5.78 18.01 -14.11
CA TRP A 76 5.64 16.90 -15.03
C TRP A 76 6.71 16.96 -16.12
N THR A 77 7.84 16.27 -15.90
CA THR A 77 8.89 16.08 -16.91
C THR A 77 8.79 14.65 -17.44
N PRO A 78 9.42 14.35 -18.60
CA PRO A 78 9.45 12.95 -19.08
C PRO A 78 10.04 11.98 -18.04
N GLU A 79 11.08 12.39 -17.34
CA GLU A 79 11.71 11.58 -16.29
C GLU A 79 10.75 11.36 -15.12
N GLN A 80 10.01 12.39 -14.72
CA GLN A 80 9.04 12.29 -13.64
C GLN A 80 7.88 11.37 -14.01
N LYS A 81 7.38 11.45 -15.24
CA LYS A 81 6.32 10.56 -15.73
C LYS A 81 6.77 9.10 -15.70
N GLU A 82 7.99 8.83 -16.14
CA GLU A 82 8.53 7.47 -16.13
C GLU A 82 8.70 6.94 -14.71
N ARG A 83 9.15 7.77 -13.79
CA ARG A 83 9.29 7.41 -12.38
C ARG A 83 7.95 7.07 -11.75
N ILE A 84 6.93 7.85 -12.04
CA ILE A 84 5.56 7.59 -11.56
C ILE A 84 5.06 6.25 -12.09
N ARG A 85 5.23 6.00 -13.37
CA ARG A 85 4.82 4.75 -13.99
C ARG A 85 5.53 3.54 -13.40
N GLU A 86 6.85 3.60 -13.28
CA GLU A 86 7.64 2.51 -12.71
C GLU A 86 7.31 2.23 -11.27
N SER A 87 7.11 3.28 -10.47
CA SER A 87 6.72 3.15 -9.07
C SER A 87 5.41 2.37 -8.93
N ARG A 88 4.43 2.69 -9.77
CA ARG A 88 3.12 2.01 -9.75
C ARG A 88 3.23 0.57 -10.23
N VAL A 89 4.00 0.32 -11.29
CA VAL A 89 4.19 -1.04 -11.83
C VAL A 89 4.88 -1.93 -10.81
N ARG A 90 5.97 -1.46 -10.21
CA ARG A 90 6.70 -2.24 -9.21
C ARG A 90 5.88 -2.51 -7.95
N GLY A 91 5.22 -1.50 -7.42
CA GLY A 91 4.40 -1.64 -6.23
C GLY A 91 3.22 -2.59 -6.47
N THR A 92 2.54 -2.43 -7.58
CA THR A 92 1.42 -3.28 -7.94
C THR A 92 1.85 -4.73 -8.13
N ARG A 93 2.99 -4.96 -8.80
CA ARG A 93 3.53 -6.31 -9.01
C ARG A 93 3.87 -6.98 -7.68
N THR A 94 4.59 -6.27 -6.81
CA THR A 94 4.98 -6.79 -5.49
C THR A 94 3.77 -7.21 -4.69
N LEU A 95 2.76 -6.36 -4.63
CA LEU A 95 1.54 -6.63 -3.89
C LEU A 95 0.74 -7.78 -4.50
N ALA A 96 0.57 -7.78 -5.83
CA ALA A 96 -0.17 -8.83 -6.53
C ALA A 96 0.48 -10.20 -6.37
N GLU A 97 1.80 -10.28 -6.47
CA GLU A 97 2.54 -11.53 -6.28
C GLU A 97 2.41 -12.04 -4.86
N ALA A 98 2.49 -11.16 -3.85
CA ALA A 98 2.32 -11.52 -2.46
C ALA A 98 0.91 -12.06 -2.19
N LEU A 99 -0.11 -11.40 -2.74
CA LEU A 99 -1.50 -11.85 -2.60
C LEU A 99 -1.74 -13.19 -3.29
N ALA A 100 -1.12 -13.44 -4.42
CA ALA A 100 -1.24 -14.69 -5.16
C ALA A 100 -0.66 -15.88 -4.39
N ARG A 101 0.27 -15.63 -3.47
CA ARG A 101 0.89 -16.67 -2.65
C ARG A 101 0.13 -16.98 -1.35
N LEU A 102 -0.96 -16.28 -1.06
CA LEU A 102 -1.76 -16.50 0.14
C LEU A 102 -2.58 -17.81 0.12
#